data_e5ffa47783951dcb74bd9538de1961fb
#
_entry.id   e5ffa47783951dcb74bd9538de1961fb
#
_cell.length_a   1.000
_cell.length_b   1.000
_cell.length_c   1.000
_cell.angle_alpha   90.00
_cell.angle_beta   90.00
_cell.angle_gamma   90.00
#
_symmetry.space_group_name_H-M   'P 1'
#
loop_
_entity.id
_entity.type
_entity.pdbx_description
1 polymer ?
#
loop_
_entity_poly.entity_id
_entity_poly.type
_entity_poly.pdbx_seq_one_letter_code
_entity_poly.pdbx_strand_id
1 'polypeptide(L)'
;MYVRTYDGLEIGLGQPQPPKAPQPPLQKTFVSNVITYKDSQQKCQSTNCAIFVPSALRDQAKIDLVVFFHGLDTCSPTYDSDPQKVVKNFRLDDQVDKATRKAALVVPLVLWNSNDRNLGYIRTAWSAAYVNSFVEEVLDEIAKASRVRPTLDHLIIGGHSAAYDILVPLAEQFDCGESETKKGALAKLSRVVAMDIPHYPRHAKALEDWARSRTSVKFFLAFAKAGTPPDIWKQWRLKNASVPLPGNLQFWNMTKDLHCDLPGKYFGVFL
;
A
#
# COMPACT_ATOMS: atom_id res chain seq x y z
N MET A 1 -20.45 20.66 41.01
CA MET A 1 -20.38 19.79 42.19
C MET A 1 -19.09 20.17 42.92
N TYR A 2 -19.18 20.80 44.11
CA TYR A 2 -17.98 21.19 44.86
C TYR A 2 -17.70 20.13 45.90
N VAL A 3 -16.48 19.60 45.92
CA VAL A 3 -16.01 18.75 47.02
C VAL A 3 -15.13 19.61 47.91
N ARG A 4 -15.53 19.82 49.17
CA ARG A 4 -14.68 20.48 50.17
C ARG A 4 -13.64 19.49 50.68
N THR A 5 -12.38 19.81 50.52
CA THR A 5 -11.29 19.13 51.22
C THR A 5 -11.03 19.85 52.54
N TYR A 6 -10.46 19.11 53.50
CA TYR A 6 -10.30 19.52 54.90
C TYR A 6 -9.43 20.77 55.13
N ASP A 7 -8.73 21.24 54.08
CA ASP A 7 -7.79 22.39 54.18
C ASP A 7 -8.28 23.65 53.46
N GLY A 8 -9.55 23.75 53.11
CA GLY A 8 -10.12 24.97 52.55
C GLY A 8 -9.69 25.35 51.14
N LEU A 9 -8.98 24.49 50.43
CA LEU A 9 -8.64 24.70 49.01
C LEU A 9 -9.81 24.23 48.13
N GLU A 10 -10.45 25.16 47.44
CA GLU A 10 -11.43 24.83 46.38
C GLU A 10 -10.66 24.32 45.12
N ILE A 11 -10.66 23.02 44.91
CA ILE A 11 -10.21 22.46 43.63
C ILE A 11 -11.40 22.52 42.66
N GLY A 12 -11.39 23.51 41.79
CA GLY A 12 -12.31 23.59 40.68
C GLY A 12 -12.03 22.42 39.73
N LEU A 13 -12.87 21.38 39.76
CA LEU A 13 -12.88 20.38 38.67
C LEU A 13 -13.31 21.10 37.41
N GLY A 14 -12.35 21.38 36.54
CA GLY A 14 -12.62 21.94 35.22
C GLY A 14 -13.73 21.12 34.55
N GLN A 15 -14.73 21.79 34.00
CA GLN A 15 -15.75 21.08 33.21
C GLN A 15 -15.05 20.26 32.13
N PRO A 16 -15.44 18.99 31.96
CA PRO A 16 -14.91 18.20 30.86
C PRO A 16 -15.19 18.96 29.56
N GLN A 17 -14.14 19.26 28.82
CA GLN A 17 -14.30 19.88 27.49
C GLN A 17 -15.20 18.99 26.63
N PRO A 18 -16.16 19.57 25.91
CA PRO A 18 -16.99 18.81 25.01
C PRO A 18 -16.09 18.04 24.02
N PRO A 19 -16.42 16.79 23.67
CA PRO A 19 -15.65 16.03 22.73
C PRO A 19 -15.52 16.84 21.44
N LYS A 20 -14.27 17.01 20.97
CA LYS A 20 -14.02 17.72 19.71
C LYS A 20 -14.76 17.02 18.57
N ALA A 21 -15.45 17.82 17.76
CA ALA A 21 -16.06 17.31 16.54
C ALA A 21 -15.03 16.54 15.70
N PRO A 22 -15.43 15.40 15.13
CA PRO A 22 -14.56 14.61 14.28
C PRO A 22 -14.03 15.49 13.13
N GLN A 23 -12.73 15.47 12.90
CA GLN A 23 -12.16 16.19 11.78
C GLN A 23 -12.52 15.47 10.47
N PRO A 24 -12.73 16.18 9.35
CA PRO A 24 -12.97 15.55 8.07
C PRO A 24 -11.76 14.71 7.65
N PRO A 25 -11.96 13.71 6.76
CA PRO A 25 -10.85 12.94 6.23
C PRO A 25 -9.82 13.86 5.54
N LEU A 26 -8.55 13.53 5.67
CA LEU A 26 -7.50 14.23 4.96
C LEU A 26 -7.39 13.67 3.55
N GLN A 27 -7.48 14.56 2.56
CA GLN A 27 -7.12 14.27 1.18
C GLN A 27 -6.07 15.27 0.72
N LYS A 28 -4.95 14.80 0.25
CA LYS A 28 -3.80 15.64 -0.08
C LYS A 28 -2.96 15.00 -1.18
N THR A 29 -2.41 15.83 -2.05
CA THR A 29 -1.33 15.45 -2.96
C THR A 29 -0.02 16.05 -2.47
N PHE A 30 1.07 15.33 -2.60
CA PHE A 30 2.41 15.83 -2.32
C PHE A 30 3.42 15.23 -3.30
N VAL A 31 4.61 15.83 -3.35
CA VAL A 31 5.73 15.30 -4.13
C VAL A 31 6.69 14.62 -3.17
N SER A 32 6.94 13.33 -3.38
CA SER A 32 7.96 12.62 -2.65
C SER A 32 9.34 12.99 -3.17
N ASN A 33 10.23 13.32 -2.26
CA ASN A 33 11.63 13.60 -2.55
C ASN A 33 12.53 12.37 -2.33
N VAL A 34 11.99 11.31 -1.72
CA VAL A 34 12.71 10.07 -1.44
C VAL A 34 12.94 9.26 -2.70
N ILE A 35 11.93 9.23 -3.57
CA ILE A 35 11.95 8.46 -4.80
C ILE A 35 12.14 9.40 -5.98
N THR A 36 13.32 9.30 -6.58
CA THR A 36 13.65 10.02 -7.79
C THR A 36 13.90 9.05 -8.93
N TYR A 37 13.30 9.32 -10.09
CA TYR A 37 13.58 8.59 -11.32
C TYR A 37 14.60 9.35 -12.18
N LYS A 38 15.37 8.60 -12.94
CA LYS A 38 16.08 9.17 -14.10
C LYS A 38 15.27 8.82 -15.34
N ASP A 39 14.85 9.82 -16.10
CA ASP A 39 14.24 9.62 -17.40
C ASP A 39 15.30 9.21 -18.46
N SER A 40 14.87 9.05 -19.71
CA SER A 40 15.76 8.72 -20.84
C SER A 40 16.89 9.75 -21.06
N GLN A 41 16.72 10.97 -20.52
CA GLN A 41 17.72 12.03 -20.55
C GLN A 41 18.54 12.09 -19.26
N GLN A 42 18.43 11.09 -18.39
CA GLN A 42 19.06 11.01 -17.07
C GLN A 42 18.65 12.13 -16.09
N LYS A 43 17.51 12.79 -16.32
CA LYS A 43 16.95 13.73 -15.36
C LYS A 43 16.31 13.00 -14.20
N CYS A 44 16.60 13.45 -12.99
CA CYS A 44 15.91 12.95 -11.80
C CYS A 44 14.49 13.55 -11.75
N GLN A 45 13.49 12.71 -11.54
CA GLN A 45 12.11 13.12 -11.35
C GLN A 45 11.62 12.61 -9.99
N SER A 46 10.96 13.49 -9.25
CA SER A 46 10.27 13.09 -8.02
C SER A 46 8.91 12.51 -8.36
N THR A 47 8.42 11.57 -7.54
CA THR A 47 7.10 10.99 -7.74
C THR A 47 6.01 11.80 -7.03
N ASN A 48 4.91 12.07 -7.73
CA ASN A 48 3.71 12.62 -7.11
C ASN A 48 2.98 11.51 -6.34
N CYS A 49 2.38 11.88 -5.21
CA CYS A 49 1.65 10.95 -4.36
C CYS A 49 0.31 11.54 -3.95
N ALA A 50 -0.71 10.68 -3.81
CA ALA A 50 -1.96 11.03 -3.16
C ALA A 50 -2.05 10.35 -1.80
N ILE A 51 -2.44 11.09 -0.78
CA ILE A 51 -2.72 10.56 0.56
C ILE A 51 -4.21 10.73 0.86
N PHE A 52 -4.81 9.69 1.43
CA PHE A 52 -6.11 9.72 2.06
C PHE A 52 -5.99 9.17 3.49
N VAL A 53 -6.46 9.94 4.47
CA VAL A 53 -6.53 9.51 5.87
C VAL A 53 -7.98 9.60 6.33
N PRO A 54 -8.62 8.47 6.64
CA PRO A 54 -9.97 8.46 7.21
C PRO A 54 -10.08 9.37 8.44
N SER A 55 -11.25 9.96 8.64
CA SER A 55 -11.49 10.86 9.79
C SER A 55 -11.18 10.19 11.13
N ALA A 56 -11.48 8.90 11.25
CA ALA A 56 -11.22 8.11 12.46
C ALA A 56 -9.73 7.98 12.83
N LEU A 57 -8.82 8.16 11.85
CA LEU A 57 -7.37 8.00 12.05
C LEU A 57 -6.62 9.32 12.21
N ARG A 58 -7.28 10.45 11.96
CA ARG A 58 -6.58 11.72 11.73
C ARG A 58 -5.72 12.22 12.89
N ASP A 59 -6.09 11.95 14.12
CA ASP A 59 -5.33 12.37 15.31
C ASP A 59 -4.82 11.16 16.13
N GLN A 60 -4.77 9.99 15.51
CA GLN A 60 -4.28 8.77 16.16
C GLN A 60 -2.75 8.76 16.24
N ALA A 61 -2.22 8.36 17.39
CA ALA A 61 -0.78 8.20 17.59
C ALA A 61 -0.18 7.02 16.83
N LYS A 62 -1.02 6.05 16.45
CA LYS A 62 -0.64 4.88 15.65
C LYS A 62 -1.65 4.66 14.54
N ILE A 63 -1.15 4.36 13.35
CA ILE A 63 -1.97 4.09 12.18
C ILE A 63 -1.46 2.89 11.38
N ASP A 64 -2.38 2.20 10.74
CA ASP A 64 -2.06 1.31 9.64
C ASP A 64 -1.93 2.12 8.37
N LEU A 65 -1.01 1.75 7.49
CA LEU A 65 -0.78 2.43 6.22
C LEU A 65 -0.85 1.42 5.07
N VAL A 66 -1.60 1.79 4.04
CA VAL A 66 -1.64 1.11 2.76
C VAL A 66 -0.80 1.90 1.76
N VAL A 67 0.18 1.25 1.13
CA VAL A 67 0.86 1.75 -0.07
C VAL A 67 0.31 0.96 -1.26
N PHE A 68 -0.37 1.65 -2.18
CA PHE A 68 -0.99 1.01 -3.35
C PHE A 68 -0.30 1.44 -4.64
N PHE A 69 0.28 0.49 -5.35
CA PHE A 69 0.90 0.68 -6.65
C PHE A 69 -0.07 0.35 -7.78
N HIS A 70 -0.38 1.34 -8.61
CA HIS A 70 -1.28 1.16 -9.75
C HIS A 70 -0.58 0.46 -10.91
N GLY A 71 -1.39 -0.11 -11.83
CA GLY A 71 -0.90 -0.71 -13.08
C GLY A 71 -0.64 0.32 -14.18
N LEU A 72 -0.36 -0.19 -15.37
CA LEU A 72 -0.27 0.61 -16.60
C LEU A 72 -1.61 1.32 -16.89
N ASP A 73 -1.56 2.39 -17.66
CA ASP A 73 -2.68 3.25 -18.05
C ASP A 73 -3.78 2.57 -18.89
N THR A 74 -3.63 1.29 -19.18
CA THR A 74 -4.64 0.53 -19.93
C THR A 74 -6.02 0.53 -19.28
N CYS A 75 -6.09 0.76 -17.96
CA CYS A 75 -7.34 0.84 -17.22
C CYS A 75 -7.96 2.24 -17.20
N SER A 76 -7.17 3.28 -17.46
CA SER A 76 -7.64 4.65 -17.69
C SER A 76 -6.52 5.49 -18.32
N PRO A 77 -6.77 6.16 -19.44
CA PRO A 77 -5.73 6.88 -20.16
C PRO A 77 -5.25 8.17 -19.49
N THR A 78 -5.55 8.37 -18.22
CA THR A 78 -5.29 9.63 -17.51
C THR A 78 -4.52 9.46 -16.18
N TYR A 79 -3.91 8.29 -15.93
CA TYR A 79 -3.14 8.09 -14.70
C TYR A 79 -1.80 8.81 -14.67
N ASP A 80 -1.25 9.16 -15.83
CA ASP A 80 0.13 9.64 -16.01
C ASP A 80 0.45 11.00 -15.35
N SER A 81 -0.54 11.70 -14.80
CA SER A 81 -0.30 13.05 -14.29
C SER A 81 -0.83 13.32 -12.88
N ASP A 82 -1.73 12.48 -12.38
CA ASP A 82 -2.42 12.78 -11.12
C ASP A 82 -2.80 11.50 -10.35
N PRO A 83 -2.12 11.18 -9.24
CA PRO A 83 -2.43 10.02 -8.41
C PRO A 83 -3.84 10.07 -7.78
N GLN A 84 -4.46 11.25 -7.66
CA GLN A 84 -5.84 11.38 -7.21
C GLN A 84 -6.83 10.75 -8.20
N LYS A 85 -6.50 10.71 -9.48
CA LYS A 85 -7.33 10.01 -10.47
C LYS A 85 -7.33 8.50 -10.24
N VAL A 86 -6.19 7.92 -9.86
CA VAL A 86 -6.11 6.50 -9.47
C VAL A 86 -7.02 6.22 -8.28
N VAL A 87 -6.93 7.05 -7.24
CA VAL A 87 -7.77 6.93 -6.04
C VAL A 87 -9.25 6.98 -6.41
N LYS A 88 -9.68 7.97 -7.20
CA LYS A 88 -11.08 8.16 -7.60
C LYS A 88 -11.59 7.05 -8.53
N ASN A 89 -10.81 6.67 -9.55
CA ASN A 89 -11.23 5.67 -10.53
C ASN A 89 -11.46 4.30 -9.90
N PHE A 90 -10.60 3.93 -8.96
CA PHE A 90 -10.75 2.67 -8.22
C PHE A 90 -11.54 2.84 -6.91
N ARG A 91 -11.99 4.06 -6.57
CA ARG A 91 -12.70 4.36 -5.32
C ARG A 91 -11.95 3.84 -4.10
N LEU A 92 -10.62 3.96 -4.12
CA LEU A 92 -9.77 3.38 -3.07
C LEU A 92 -10.00 4.05 -1.72
N ASP A 93 -10.26 5.34 -1.70
CA ASP A 93 -10.63 6.13 -0.52
C ASP A 93 -11.90 5.59 0.14
N ASP A 94 -12.97 5.40 -0.64
CA ASP A 94 -14.22 4.80 -0.19
C ASP A 94 -14.01 3.39 0.38
N GLN A 95 -13.19 2.58 -0.28
CA GLN A 95 -12.93 1.21 0.13
C GLN A 95 -12.16 1.15 1.45
N VAL A 96 -11.13 1.98 1.59
CA VAL A 96 -10.33 2.07 2.83
C VAL A 96 -11.17 2.63 3.98
N ASP A 97 -12.03 3.63 3.71
CA ASP A 97 -12.92 4.20 4.73
C ASP A 97 -13.98 3.20 5.20
N LYS A 98 -14.47 2.34 4.32
CA LYS A 98 -15.47 1.29 4.63
C LYS A 98 -14.87 0.00 5.15
N ALA A 99 -13.57 -0.22 4.97
CA ALA A 99 -12.92 -1.44 5.43
C ALA A 99 -13.08 -1.65 6.93
N THR A 100 -13.15 -2.91 7.35
CA THR A 100 -13.22 -3.27 8.78
C THR A 100 -11.98 -2.78 9.51
N ARG A 101 -10.83 -2.95 8.90
CA ARG A 101 -9.56 -2.42 9.39
C ARG A 101 -9.33 -1.04 8.80
N LYS A 102 -9.34 -0.01 9.63
CA LYS A 102 -9.05 1.34 9.19
C LYS A 102 -7.56 1.52 8.94
N ALA A 103 -7.22 2.07 7.78
CA ALA A 103 -5.86 2.38 7.41
C ALA A 103 -5.80 3.74 6.68
N ALA A 104 -4.68 4.42 6.74
CA ALA A 104 -4.38 5.50 5.80
C ALA A 104 -3.97 4.89 4.45
N LEU A 105 -4.25 5.59 3.36
CA LEU A 105 -3.89 5.18 2.01
C LEU A 105 -2.90 6.16 1.41
N VAL A 106 -1.86 5.64 0.77
CA VAL A 106 -1.01 6.43 -0.12
C VAL A 106 -0.89 5.73 -1.47
N VAL A 107 -1.05 6.51 -2.52
CA VAL A 107 -0.91 6.06 -3.91
C VAL A 107 0.20 6.88 -4.55
N PRO A 108 1.41 6.33 -4.72
CA PRO A 108 2.44 6.96 -5.52
C PRO A 108 2.09 6.86 -7.00
N LEU A 109 2.35 7.92 -7.75
CA LEU A 109 2.26 7.91 -9.19
C LEU A 109 3.50 7.20 -9.75
N VAL A 110 3.31 6.00 -10.26
CA VAL A 110 4.37 5.27 -10.95
C VAL A 110 4.34 5.71 -12.41
N LEU A 111 5.40 6.39 -12.86
CA LEU A 111 5.52 6.82 -14.24
C LEU A 111 5.89 5.62 -15.12
N TRP A 112 4.88 5.04 -15.75
CA TRP A 112 5.03 4.01 -16.76
C TRP A 112 5.28 4.69 -18.11
N ASN A 113 6.52 5.12 -18.38
CA ASN A 113 6.80 5.71 -19.68
C ASN A 113 6.66 4.66 -20.78
N SER A 114 5.68 4.87 -21.67
CA SER A 114 5.39 3.97 -22.78
C SER A 114 6.53 3.83 -23.78
N ASN A 115 7.41 4.84 -23.86
CA ASN A 115 8.52 4.88 -24.80
C ASN A 115 9.86 4.43 -24.19
N ASP A 116 9.98 4.46 -22.87
CA ASP A 116 11.20 4.10 -22.17
C ASP A 116 10.87 3.11 -21.03
N ARG A 117 10.40 1.94 -21.44
CA ARG A 117 10.16 0.80 -20.53
C ARG A 117 11.49 0.26 -20.01
N ASN A 118 12.32 1.12 -19.47
CA ASN A 118 13.49 0.71 -18.75
C ASN A 118 13.08 0.14 -17.39
N LEU A 119 12.47 -1.06 -17.44
CA LEU A 119 11.96 -1.80 -16.29
C LEU A 119 13.01 -1.94 -15.17
N GLY A 120 14.29 -1.97 -15.54
CA GLY A 120 15.40 -2.01 -14.59
C GLY A 120 15.46 -0.78 -13.69
N TYR A 121 14.97 0.34 -14.18
CA TYR A 121 15.01 1.60 -13.45
C TYR A 121 13.90 1.68 -12.37
N ILE A 122 12.67 1.30 -12.71
CA ILE A 122 11.56 1.25 -11.74
C ILE A 122 11.90 0.27 -10.61
N ARG A 123 12.54 -0.85 -10.93
CA ARG A 123 13.01 -1.83 -9.95
C ARG A 123 13.97 -1.24 -8.93
N THR A 124 14.92 -0.42 -9.38
CA THR A 124 15.90 0.18 -8.47
C THR A 124 15.31 1.30 -7.63
N ALA A 125 14.34 2.05 -8.14
CA ALA A 125 13.67 3.10 -7.41
C ALA A 125 12.88 2.58 -6.19
N TRP A 126 12.16 1.46 -6.33
CA TRP A 126 11.32 0.89 -5.27
C TRP A 126 12.02 -0.25 -4.51
N SER A 127 13.27 -0.07 -4.13
CA SER A 127 13.97 -0.99 -3.24
C SER A 127 13.41 -0.96 -1.81
N ALA A 128 13.76 -1.94 -0.99
CA ALA A 128 13.37 -1.99 0.41
C ALA A 128 13.75 -0.73 1.18
N ALA A 129 14.95 -0.19 0.93
CA ALA A 129 15.40 1.06 1.55
C ALA A 129 14.51 2.26 1.16
N TYR A 130 14.11 2.35 -0.11
CA TYR A 130 13.22 3.41 -0.57
C TYR A 130 11.82 3.29 0.00
N VAL A 131 11.26 2.08 0.08
CA VAL A 131 9.94 1.87 0.71
C VAL A 131 9.97 2.32 2.16
N ASN A 132 11.02 1.98 2.92
CA ASN A 132 11.16 2.43 4.30
C ASN A 132 11.20 3.95 4.40
N SER A 133 12.04 4.62 3.62
CA SER A 133 12.16 6.08 3.63
C SER A 133 10.90 6.77 3.13
N PHE A 134 10.25 6.21 2.09
CA PHE A 134 8.99 6.73 1.57
C PHE A 134 7.87 6.72 2.60
N VAL A 135 7.75 5.64 3.36
CA VAL A 135 6.73 5.54 4.41
C VAL A 135 6.98 6.58 5.51
N GLU A 136 8.22 6.81 5.92
CA GLU A 136 8.54 7.87 6.87
C GLU A 136 8.15 9.26 6.34
N GLU A 137 8.43 9.55 5.05
CA GLU A 137 8.00 10.80 4.42
C GLU A 137 6.47 10.95 4.40
N VAL A 138 5.73 9.85 4.13
CA VAL A 138 4.26 9.85 4.20
C VAL A 138 3.76 10.16 5.60
N LEU A 139 4.37 9.59 6.64
CA LEU A 139 4.00 9.88 8.03
C LEU A 139 4.27 11.33 8.40
N ASP A 140 5.36 11.93 7.90
CA ASP A 140 5.67 13.35 8.06
C ASP A 140 4.66 14.24 7.33
N GLU A 141 4.22 13.84 6.13
CA GLU A 141 3.17 14.56 5.39
C GLU A 141 1.81 14.50 6.11
N ILE A 142 1.47 13.37 6.70
CA ILE A 142 0.27 13.24 7.54
C ILE A 142 0.40 14.16 8.78
N ALA A 143 1.56 14.18 9.42
CA ALA A 143 1.83 15.03 10.59
C ALA A 143 1.63 16.52 10.31
N LYS A 144 1.99 17.02 9.11
CA LYS A 144 1.79 18.43 8.72
C LYS A 144 0.31 18.84 8.70
N ALA A 145 -0.60 17.88 8.54
CA ALA A 145 -2.03 18.11 8.49
C ALA A 145 -2.79 17.62 9.74
N SER A 146 -2.09 16.97 10.65
CA SER A 146 -2.58 16.43 11.90
C SER A 146 -1.89 17.12 13.09
N ARG A 147 -2.43 16.96 14.28
CA ARG A 147 -1.80 17.53 15.49
C ARG A 147 -0.70 16.65 16.05
N VAL A 148 -0.66 15.41 15.65
CA VAL A 148 0.25 14.38 16.13
C VAL A 148 0.90 13.71 14.92
N ARG A 149 2.23 13.55 14.94
CA ARG A 149 2.90 12.68 14.00
C ARG A 149 2.57 11.23 14.35
N PRO A 150 1.87 10.50 13.49
CA PRO A 150 1.56 9.11 13.78
C PRO A 150 2.81 8.23 13.64
N THR A 151 2.83 7.13 14.36
CA THR A 151 3.75 6.02 14.12
C THR A 151 3.05 4.91 13.35
N LEU A 152 3.80 4.20 12.53
CA LEU A 152 3.28 3.06 11.79
C LEU A 152 3.03 1.89 12.73
N ASP A 153 1.80 1.36 12.73
CA ASP A 153 1.48 0.10 13.42
C ASP A 153 1.67 -1.09 12.48
N HIS A 154 1.00 -1.05 11.32
CA HIS A 154 1.16 -2.07 10.29
C HIS A 154 1.26 -1.44 8.91
N LEU A 155 2.09 -2.05 8.06
CA LEU A 155 2.19 -1.76 6.64
C LEU A 155 1.39 -2.79 5.83
N ILE A 156 0.64 -2.28 4.86
CA ILE A 156 -0.03 -3.09 3.85
C ILE A 156 0.48 -2.61 2.49
N ILE A 157 0.97 -3.53 1.66
CA ILE A 157 1.42 -3.22 0.30
C ILE A 157 0.42 -3.84 -0.68
N GLY A 158 -0.18 -3.00 -1.50
CA GLY A 158 -1.08 -3.40 -2.58
C GLY A 158 -0.49 -3.10 -3.95
N GLY A 159 -0.81 -3.91 -4.94
CA GLY A 159 -0.43 -3.64 -6.32
C GLY A 159 -1.35 -4.30 -7.32
N HIS A 160 -1.48 -3.68 -8.49
CA HIS A 160 -2.30 -4.15 -9.59
C HIS A 160 -1.51 -4.21 -10.89
N SER A 161 -1.71 -5.31 -11.66
CA SER A 161 -1.18 -5.42 -13.01
C SER A 161 0.33 -5.17 -13.08
N ALA A 162 0.78 -4.16 -13.82
CA ALA A 162 2.20 -3.80 -13.99
C ALA A 162 2.94 -3.48 -12.68
N ALA A 163 2.24 -3.32 -11.56
CA ALA A 163 2.90 -3.21 -10.25
C ALA A 163 3.78 -4.44 -9.90
N TYR A 164 3.74 -5.50 -10.72
CA TYR A 164 4.70 -6.61 -10.60
C TYR A 164 6.16 -6.13 -10.69
N ASP A 165 6.43 -5.07 -11.42
CA ASP A 165 7.77 -4.51 -11.54
C ASP A 165 8.29 -3.86 -10.24
N ILE A 166 7.41 -3.67 -9.27
CA ILE A 166 7.72 -3.21 -7.92
C ILE A 166 7.65 -4.38 -6.92
N LEU A 167 6.55 -5.12 -6.94
CA LEU A 167 6.31 -6.16 -5.94
C LEU A 167 7.28 -7.35 -6.08
N VAL A 168 7.62 -7.73 -7.32
CA VAL A 168 8.52 -8.88 -7.55
C VAL A 168 9.96 -8.59 -7.12
N PRO A 169 10.60 -7.46 -7.51
CA PRO A 169 11.91 -7.10 -6.98
C PRO A 169 11.94 -6.94 -5.47
N LEU A 170 10.86 -6.41 -4.88
CA LEU A 170 10.76 -6.31 -3.43
C LEU A 170 10.70 -7.71 -2.79
N ALA A 171 9.94 -8.64 -3.36
CA ALA A 171 9.90 -10.04 -2.94
C ALA A 171 11.29 -10.70 -3.00
N GLU A 172 12.03 -10.48 -4.09
CA GLU A 172 13.39 -10.99 -4.28
C GLU A 172 14.34 -10.46 -3.18
N GLN A 173 14.21 -9.18 -2.78
CA GLN A 173 15.00 -8.60 -1.68
C GLN A 173 14.66 -9.25 -0.32
N PHE A 174 13.39 -9.58 -0.09
CA PHE A 174 12.98 -10.33 1.10
C PHE A 174 13.55 -11.74 1.11
N ASP A 175 13.55 -12.43 -0.01
CA ASP A 175 14.08 -13.79 -0.15
C ASP A 175 15.60 -13.81 0.08
N CYS A 176 16.34 -12.86 -0.49
CA CYS A 176 17.76 -12.69 -0.25
C CYS A 176 18.11 -12.25 1.19
N GLY A 177 17.11 -11.93 2.01
CA GLY A 177 17.29 -11.58 3.41
C GLY A 177 17.98 -10.23 3.63
N GLU A 178 17.83 -9.28 2.69
CA GLU A 178 18.39 -7.93 2.80
C GLU A 178 18.01 -7.27 4.14
N SER A 179 18.98 -6.59 4.75
CA SER A 179 18.80 -6.02 6.10
C SER A 179 17.66 -4.99 6.15
N GLU A 180 17.44 -4.25 5.06
CA GLU A 180 16.40 -3.23 4.96
C GLU A 180 14.99 -3.81 4.99
N THR A 181 14.81 -5.08 4.60
CA THR A 181 13.51 -5.77 4.68
C THR A 181 13.09 -6.10 6.12
N LYS A 182 14.04 -6.04 7.07
CA LYS A 182 13.83 -6.34 8.50
C LYS A 182 13.75 -5.09 9.38
N LYS A 183 13.83 -3.89 8.78
CA LYS A 183 13.86 -2.61 9.48
C LYS A 183 12.71 -1.70 9.06
N GLY A 184 12.56 -0.58 9.75
CA GLY A 184 11.64 0.50 9.39
C GLY A 184 10.21 0.01 9.15
N ALA A 185 9.61 0.55 8.10
CA ALA A 185 8.23 0.24 7.72
C ALA A 185 8.04 -1.23 7.28
N LEU A 186 9.03 -1.81 6.58
CA LEU A 186 8.95 -3.18 6.10
C LEU A 186 9.00 -4.22 7.23
N ALA A 187 9.58 -3.89 8.38
CA ALA A 187 9.47 -4.72 9.58
C ALA A 187 8.03 -4.81 10.12
N LYS A 188 7.19 -3.85 9.76
CA LYS A 188 5.75 -3.77 10.10
C LYS A 188 4.83 -4.32 9.01
N LEU A 189 5.38 -4.91 7.95
CA LEU A 189 4.59 -5.48 6.86
C LEU A 189 3.68 -6.59 7.42
N SER A 190 2.38 -6.42 7.22
CA SER A 190 1.35 -7.34 7.72
C SER A 190 0.55 -8.00 6.60
N ARG A 191 0.45 -7.33 5.44
CA ARG A 191 -0.30 -7.84 4.29
C ARG A 191 0.34 -7.43 2.97
N VAL A 192 0.21 -8.31 1.99
CA VAL A 192 0.51 -8.06 0.57
C VAL A 192 -0.74 -8.42 -0.24
N VAL A 193 -1.18 -7.50 -1.08
CA VAL A 193 -2.36 -7.67 -1.95
C VAL A 193 -1.91 -7.51 -3.40
N ALA A 194 -1.83 -8.61 -4.13
CA ALA A 194 -1.41 -8.62 -5.53
C ALA A 194 -2.61 -8.92 -6.43
N MET A 195 -3.04 -7.93 -7.21
CA MET A 195 -4.20 -8.03 -8.09
C MET A 195 -3.76 -8.16 -9.54
N ASP A 196 -4.15 -9.28 -10.17
CA ASP A 196 -3.73 -9.65 -11.52
C ASP A 196 -2.20 -9.64 -11.72
N ILE A 197 -1.51 -10.16 -10.75
CA ILE A 197 -0.09 -10.53 -10.75
C ILE A 197 -0.05 -12.03 -10.41
N PRO A 198 0.74 -12.88 -11.04
CA PRO A 198 1.92 -12.65 -11.89
C PRO A 198 1.63 -12.66 -13.41
N HIS A 199 2.53 -12.01 -14.17
CA HIS A 199 2.52 -12.06 -15.63
C HIS A 199 3.56 -13.03 -16.23
N TYR A 200 4.47 -13.57 -15.42
CA TYR A 200 5.48 -14.56 -15.81
C TYR A 200 5.68 -15.60 -14.70
N PRO A 201 6.14 -16.84 -15.02
CA PRO A 201 6.37 -17.88 -14.01
C PRO A 201 7.29 -17.47 -12.87
N ARG A 202 8.32 -16.65 -13.17
CA ARG A 202 9.23 -16.11 -12.14
C ARG A 202 8.51 -15.22 -11.11
N HIS A 203 7.46 -14.49 -11.53
CA HIS A 203 6.66 -13.67 -10.62
C HIS A 203 5.85 -14.52 -9.65
N ALA A 204 5.29 -15.65 -10.14
CA ALA A 204 4.59 -16.61 -9.29
C ALA A 204 5.55 -17.20 -8.24
N LYS A 205 6.76 -17.58 -8.69
CA LYS A 205 7.82 -18.06 -7.79
C LYS A 205 8.15 -17.01 -6.71
N ALA A 206 8.47 -15.80 -7.12
CA ALA A 206 8.88 -14.75 -6.18
C ALA A 206 7.81 -14.45 -5.13
N LEU A 207 6.53 -14.38 -5.51
CA LEU A 207 5.42 -14.14 -4.57
C LEU A 207 5.22 -15.32 -3.62
N GLU A 208 5.37 -16.56 -4.09
CA GLU A 208 5.27 -17.76 -3.25
C GLU A 208 6.44 -17.85 -2.27
N ASP A 209 7.66 -17.59 -2.72
CA ASP A 209 8.86 -17.58 -1.87
C ASP A 209 8.78 -16.47 -0.81
N TRP A 210 8.30 -15.30 -1.20
CA TRP A 210 8.04 -14.21 -0.25
C TRP A 210 7.04 -14.63 0.84
N ALA A 211 5.94 -15.26 0.45
CA ALA A 211 4.96 -15.77 1.41
C ALA A 211 5.57 -16.83 2.33
N ARG A 212 6.44 -17.71 1.82
CA ARG A 212 7.15 -18.73 2.62
C ARG A 212 8.12 -18.10 3.63
N SER A 213 8.87 -17.08 3.21
CA SER A 213 9.87 -16.43 4.06
C SER A 213 9.24 -15.53 5.13
N ARG A 214 7.96 -15.16 4.99
CA ARG A 214 7.25 -14.22 5.88
C ARG A 214 5.92 -14.78 6.37
N THR A 215 5.98 -15.83 7.17
CA THR A 215 4.79 -16.56 7.65
C THR A 215 3.81 -15.71 8.48
N SER A 216 4.27 -14.62 9.10
CA SER A 216 3.42 -13.66 9.83
C SER A 216 2.68 -12.66 8.92
N VAL A 217 3.07 -12.56 7.64
CA VAL A 217 2.44 -11.66 6.65
C VAL A 217 1.36 -12.43 5.90
N LYS A 218 0.18 -11.84 5.73
CA LYS A 218 -0.90 -12.42 4.91
C LYS A 218 -0.74 -11.99 3.46
N PHE A 219 -0.81 -12.95 2.55
CA PHE A 219 -0.70 -12.71 1.10
C PHE A 219 -2.04 -13.03 0.44
N PHE A 220 -2.53 -12.08 -0.36
CA PHE A 220 -3.76 -12.20 -1.13
C PHE A 220 -3.43 -12.02 -2.61
N LEU A 221 -3.68 -13.06 -3.40
CA LEU A 221 -3.57 -13.02 -4.86
C LEU A 221 -4.98 -13.04 -5.45
N ALA A 222 -5.39 -11.93 -6.05
CA ALA A 222 -6.69 -11.81 -6.71
C ALA A 222 -6.51 -11.80 -8.23
N PHE A 223 -7.31 -12.60 -8.94
CA PHE A 223 -7.25 -12.75 -10.39
C PHE A 223 -8.57 -12.41 -11.05
N ALA A 224 -8.53 -11.73 -12.18
CA ALA A 224 -9.68 -11.55 -13.06
C ALA A 224 -10.15 -12.89 -13.65
N LYS A 225 -11.33 -12.88 -14.25
CA LYS A 225 -11.98 -14.06 -14.84
C LYS A 225 -11.11 -14.82 -15.85
N ALA A 226 -10.36 -14.08 -16.67
CA ALA A 226 -9.51 -14.63 -17.71
C ALA A 226 -8.31 -13.70 -17.93
N GLY A 227 -7.25 -14.26 -18.44
CA GLY A 227 -6.04 -13.51 -18.76
C GLY A 227 -4.77 -14.25 -18.35
N THR A 228 -3.65 -13.62 -18.64
CA THR A 228 -2.32 -14.19 -18.40
C THR A 228 -2.07 -14.56 -16.91
N PRO A 229 -2.44 -13.71 -15.92
CA PRO A 229 -2.09 -13.98 -14.52
C PRO A 229 -2.64 -15.29 -13.96
N PRO A 230 -3.93 -15.63 -14.10
CA PRO A 230 -4.45 -16.90 -13.58
C PRO A 230 -3.85 -18.10 -14.28
N ASP A 231 -3.58 -18.03 -15.59
CA ASP A 231 -2.99 -19.12 -16.35
C ASP A 231 -1.53 -19.38 -15.96
N ILE A 232 -0.75 -18.32 -15.77
CA ILE A 232 0.63 -18.39 -15.27
C ILE A 232 0.67 -19.05 -13.91
N TRP A 233 -0.22 -18.65 -13.00
CA TRP A 233 -0.28 -19.24 -11.67
C TRP A 233 -0.65 -20.73 -11.73
N LYS A 234 -1.65 -21.08 -12.51
CA LYS A 234 -2.06 -22.48 -12.72
C LYS A 234 -0.91 -23.34 -13.25
N GLN A 235 -0.21 -22.87 -14.28
CA GLN A 235 0.94 -23.57 -14.85
C GLN A 235 2.09 -23.71 -13.84
N TRP A 236 2.37 -22.67 -13.07
CA TRP A 236 3.36 -22.70 -11.99
C TRP A 236 3.00 -23.79 -10.97
N ARG A 237 1.76 -23.82 -10.50
CA ARG A 237 1.30 -24.80 -9.52
C ARG A 237 1.29 -26.22 -10.04
N LEU A 238 0.95 -26.45 -11.27
CA LEU A 238 1.03 -27.78 -11.89
C LEU A 238 2.46 -28.33 -11.90
N LYS A 239 3.44 -27.48 -12.19
CA LYS A 239 4.87 -27.86 -12.18
C LYS A 239 5.42 -28.08 -10.76
N ASN A 240 4.82 -27.45 -9.76
CA ASN A 240 5.26 -27.49 -8.37
C ASN A 240 4.22 -28.13 -7.44
N ALA A 241 3.43 -29.08 -7.97
CA ALA A 241 2.29 -29.68 -7.24
C ALA A 241 2.72 -30.42 -5.95
N SER A 242 3.94 -30.97 -5.91
CA SER A 242 4.50 -31.64 -4.72
C SER A 242 4.90 -30.69 -3.60
N VAL A 243 5.04 -29.39 -3.87
CA VAL A 243 5.40 -28.38 -2.87
C VAL A 243 4.11 -27.80 -2.28
N PRO A 244 3.85 -27.96 -0.96
CA PRO A 244 2.64 -27.41 -0.36
C PRO A 244 2.64 -25.87 -0.42
N LEU A 245 1.45 -25.28 -0.58
CA LEU A 245 1.30 -23.83 -0.53
C LEU A 245 1.59 -23.30 0.88
N PRO A 246 2.17 -22.08 0.97
CA PRO A 246 2.27 -21.40 2.26
C PRO A 246 0.89 -21.17 2.87
N GLY A 247 0.70 -21.46 4.16
CA GLY A 247 -0.59 -21.33 4.83
C GLY A 247 -1.11 -19.88 4.94
N ASN A 248 -0.22 -18.91 4.78
CA ASN A 248 -0.52 -17.48 4.79
C ASN A 248 -0.83 -16.89 3.40
N LEU A 249 -0.84 -17.72 2.35
CA LEU A 249 -1.12 -17.33 0.96
C LEU A 249 -2.55 -17.73 0.57
N GLN A 250 -3.37 -16.78 0.19
CA GLN A 250 -4.75 -16.97 -0.20
C GLN A 250 -4.99 -16.55 -1.65
N PHE A 251 -5.86 -17.29 -2.35
CA PHE A 251 -6.21 -17.05 -3.75
C PHE A 251 -7.68 -16.70 -3.88
N TRP A 252 -7.93 -15.68 -4.69
CA TRP A 252 -9.27 -15.19 -5.00
C TRP A 252 -9.43 -15.12 -6.51
N ASN A 253 -10.24 -16.01 -7.06
CA ASN A 253 -10.56 -16.01 -8.49
C ASN A 253 -11.89 -15.29 -8.71
N MET A 254 -11.84 -14.10 -9.30
CA MET A 254 -12.98 -13.25 -9.57
C MET A 254 -13.59 -13.62 -10.92
N THR A 255 -14.41 -14.66 -10.93
CA THR A 255 -14.91 -15.33 -12.14
C THR A 255 -15.78 -14.47 -13.06
N LYS A 256 -16.15 -13.27 -12.66
CA LYS A 256 -17.04 -12.38 -13.44
C LYS A 256 -16.42 -11.04 -13.79
N ASP A 257 -15.27 -10.71 -13.23
CA ASP A 257 -14.71 -9.38 -13.33
C ASP A 257 -13.55 -9.30 -14.31
N LEU A 258 -13.40 -8.14 -14.93
CA LEU A 258 -12.32 -7.84 -15.85
C LEU A 258 -11.10 -7.35 -15.06
N HIS A 259 -9.94 -7.35 -15.73
CA HIS A 259 -8.67 -6.90 -15.19
C HIS A 259 -8.74 -5.54 -14.47
N CYS A 260 -9.34 -4.56 -15.12
CA CYS A 260 -9.44 -3.20 -14.59
C CYS A 260 -10.49 -3.00 -13.47
N ASP A 261 -11.36 -4.00 -13.25
CA ASP A 261 -12.39 -3.93 -12.21
C ASP A 261 -11.85 -4.28 -10.82
N LEU A 262 -10.78 -5.08 -10.75
CA LEU A 262 -10.32 -5.69 -9.50
C LEU A 262 -10.03 -4.67 -8.40
N PRO A 263 -9.19 -3.62 -8.63
CA PRO A 263 -8.91 -2.68 -7.56
C PRO A 263 -10.16 -1.93 -7.09
N GLY A 264 -11.03 -1.54 -8.03
CA GLY A 264 -12.23 -0.77 -7.74
C GLY A 264 -13.31 -1.51 -6.97
N LYS A 265 -13.33 -2.86 -7.05
CA LYS A 265 -14.37 -3.68 -6.40
C LYS A 265 -13.89 -4.37 -5.14
N TYR A 266 -12.63 -4.77 -5.08
CA TYR A 266 -12.21 -5.76 -4.10
C TYR A 266 -11.05 -5.34 -3.19
N PHE A 267 -10.36 -4.25 -3.48
CA PHE A 267 -9.19 -3.89 -2.69
C PHE A 267 -9.51 -3.78 -1.18
N GLY A 268 -10.61 -3.13 -0.84
CA GLY A 268 -11.07 -2.97 0.54
C GLY A 268 -11.42 -4.27 1.26
N VAL A 269 -11.74 -5.34 0.51
CA VAL A 269 -12.05 -6.67 1.10
C VAL A 269 -10.82 -7.30 1.72
N PHE A 270 -9.63 -6.95 1.22
CA PHE A 270 -8.35 -7.50 1.69
C PHE A 270 -7.72 -6.68 2.83
N LEU A 271 -8.33 -5.56 3.22
CA LEU A 271 -7.90 -4.74 4.35
C LEU A 271 -8.53 -5.20 5.65
#